data_f2c149d4edfdb478b72ed863636ca0ed
#
_entry.id   f2c149d4edfdb478b72ed863636ca0ed
#
_cell.length_a   1.000
_cell.length_b   1.000
_cell.length_c   1.000
_cell.angle_alpha   90.00
_cell.angle_beta   90.00
_cell.angle_gamma   90.00
#
_symmetry.space_group_name_H-M   'P 1'
#
loop_
_entity.id
_entity.type
_entity.pdbx_description
1 polymer ?
#
loop_
_entity_poly.entity_id
_entity_poly.type
_entity_poly.pdbx_seq_one_letter_code
_entity_poly.pdbx_strand_id
1 'polypeptide(L)'
;MMNMPEKRNQIIIIIGAGASGLMAAISAAEHGADVLVLEHMKSAGNKLLLTGAGRCNYTNTDVCTRHYHSLEETLRLLTEADSQNQDNALERFVSAVLAAFSCDDCIDAFRRLGIEPEIRHYRFDETGYVYPKDQDARGVKAALLKRAEELGVRFCFCAKLALVRFMSGGAEKRWEVQYHAPENGHTAAYKVNCDAVILAAGSNAYPVTGSDSSLYPFLKDLGLKFHSFLPALCALYSKDELLREWKGVRADGTVTLVIGTKAGRKLSLSESGEIQLNEHSLSGIPVMQLSAVASAALKTGLPISLKTDIEMKDKPGLHHVFEIHRTAGFDRAQCCAGGISLSEIDPADMQCRRLPGLYVCGELLDVHGDCGGYNLHFAWACGRIAGLAAANNDNTGSTTLT
;
A
#
# COMPACT_ATOMS: atom_id res chain seq x y z
N MET A 1 -16.33 6.40 -47.47
CA MET A 1 -15.83 6.66 -46.09
C MET A 1 -16.51 5.66 -45.17
N MET A 2 -15.81 4.63 -44.75
CA MET A 2 -16.31 3.74 -43.66
C MET A 2 -16.35 4.57 -42.40
N ASN A 3 -17.54 4.75 -41.80
CA ASN A 3 -17.68 5.27 -40.46
C ASN A 3 -16.93 4.30 -39.51
N MET A 4 -15.78 4.71 -38.98
CA MET A 4 -15.19 4.02 -37.82
C MET A 4 -16.25 4.08 -36.72
N PRO A 5 -16.56 2.97 -36.02
CA PRO A 5 -17.47 3.02 -34.90
C PRO A 5 -16.89 3.99 -33.88
N GLU A 6 -17.70 4.91 -33.35
CA GLU A 6 -17.31 5.78 -32.25
C GLU A 6 -16.79 4.91 -31.10
N LYS A 7 -15.57 5.21 -30.65
CA LYS A 7 -14.95 4.47 -29.52
C LYS A 7 -15.85 4.68 -28.30
N ARG A 8 -16.54 3.63 -27.86
CA ARG A 8 -17.39 3.67 -26.68
C ARG A 8 -16.52 3.87 -25.43
N ASN A 9 -16.88 4.82 -24.58
CA ASN A 9 -16.20 5.03 -23.32
C ASN A 9 -16.32 3.79 -22.41
N GLN A 10 -15.20 3.34 -21.85
CA GLN A 10 -15.17 2.26 -20.85
C GLN A 10 -15.86 2.72 -19.57
N ILE A 11 -16.77 1.92 -19.02
CA ILE A 11 -17.34 2.14 -17.68
C ILE A 11 -16.47 1.43 -16.66
N ILE A 12 -15.85 2.19 -15.76
CA ILE A 12 -14.92 1.68 -14.74
C ILE A 12 -15.46 1.95 -13.36
N ILE A 13 -15.54 0.90 -12.53
CA ILE A 13 -15.85 1.03 -11.11
C ILE A 13 -14.55 0.89 -10.32
N ILE A 14 -14.25 1.87 -9.47
CA ILE A 14 -13.11 1.84 -8.56
C ILE A 14 -13.60 1.66 -7.15
N ILE A 15 -13.08 0.68 -6.42
CA ILE A 15 -13.45 0.38 -5.05
C ILE A 15 -12.37 0.88 -4.10
N GLY A 16 -12.68 1.97 -3.39
CA GLY A 16 -11.79 2.71 -2.51
C GLY A 16 -11.26 4.00 -3.11
N ALA A 17 -11.42 5.10 -2.38
CA ALA A 17 -10.96 6.46 -2.74
C ALA A 17 -9.71 6.86 -1.94
N GLY A 18 -8.78 5.92 -1.71
CA GLY A 18 -7.46 6.18 -1.14
C GLY A 18 -6.47 6.72 -2.19
N ALA A 19 -5.19 6.73 -1.86
CA ALA A 19 -4.12 7.20 -2.74
C ALA A 19 -4.17 6.53 -4.12
N SER A 20 -4.10 5.20 -4.17
CA SER A 20 -4.11 4.44 -5.42
C SER A 20 -5.42 4.59 -6.19
N GLY A 21 -6.57 4.60 -5.49
CA GLY A 21 -7.88 4.75 -6.12
C GLY A 21 -8.11 6.12 -6.75
N LEU A 22 -7.67 7.20 -6.10
CA LEU A 22 -7.74 8.56 -6.65
C LEU A 22 -6.84 8.70 -7.89
N MET A 23 -5.61 8.17 -7.83
CA MET A 23 -4.71 8.20 -8.99
C MET A 23 -5.26 7.34 -10.15
N ALA A 24 -5.84 6.16 -9.86
CA ALA A 24 -6.47 5.32 -10.86
C ALA A 24 -7.68 6.03 -11.51
N ALA A 25 -8.49 6.72 -10.72
CA ALA A 25 -9.64 7.48 -11.21
C ALA A 25 -9.23 8.61 -12.16
N ILE A 26 -8.23 9.40 -11.75
CA ILE A 26 -7.67 10.47 -12.59
C ILE A 26 -7.11 9.89 -13.88
N SER A 27 -6.25 8.86 -13.78
CA SER A 27 -5.62 8.26 -14.96
C SER A 27 -6.65 7.66 -15.94
N ALA A 28 -7.66 6.96 -15.44
CA ALA A 28 -8.72 6.40 -16.30
C ALA A 28 -9.55 7.48 -16.98
N ALA A 29 -9.96 8.52 -16.25
CA ALA A 29 -10.77 9.60 -16.78
C ALA A 29 -10.00 10.48 -17.79
N GLU A 30 -8.69 10.71 -17.59
CA GLU A 30 -7.80 11.37 -18.56
C GLU A 30 -7.75 10.64 -19.92
N HIS A 31 -8.05 9.32 -19.91
CA HIS A 31 -8.10 8.49 -21.13
C HIS A 31 -9.54 8.21 -21.61
N GLY A 32 -10.49 9.03 -21.14
CA GLY A 32 -11.87 9.03 -21.66
C GLY A 32 -12.79 7.99 -21.06
N ALA A 33 -12.43 7.33 -19.97
CA ALA A 33 -13.32 6.40 -19.27
C ALA A 33 -14.42 7.14 -18.48
N ASP A 34 -15.59 6.52 -18.36
CA ASP A 34 -16.65 6.91 -17.43
C ASP A 34 -16.39 6.23 -16.07
N VAL A 35 -15.95 7.01 -15.08
CA VAL A 35 -15.45 6.50 -13.81
C VAL A 35 -16.41 6.77 -12.67
N LEU A 36 -16.74 5.71 -11.91
CA LEU A 36 -17.44 5.79 -10.63
C LEU A 36 -16.56 5.21 -9.52
N VAL A 37 -16.26 6.02 -8.51
CA VAL A 37 -15.51 5.61 -7.32
C VAL A 37 -16.49 5.32 -6.18
N LEU A 38 -16.43 4.11 -5.63
CA LEU A 38 -17.18 3.69 -4.46
C LEU A 38 -16.28 3.81 -3.22
N GLU A 39 -16.68 4.64 -2.26
CA GLU A 39 -15.96 4.85 -1.01
C GLU A 39 -16.90 4.62 0.18
N HIS A 40 -16.54 3.73 1.11
CA HIS A 40 -17.41 3.41 2.23
C HIS A 40 -17.38 4.46 3.35
N MET A 41 -16.36 5.31 3.37
CA MET A 41 -16.28 6.46 4.27
C MET A 41 -17.05 7.66 3.72
N LYS A 42 -17.23 8.67 4.58
CA LYS A 42 -17.90 9.94 4.19
C LYS A 42 -17.04 10.84 3.30
N SER A 43 -15.76 10.54 3.15
CA SER A 43 -14.82 11.34 2.35
C SER A 43 -13.66 10.49 1.85
N ALA A 44 -13.10 10.86 0.69
CA ALA A 44 -11.94 10.23 0.10
C ALA A 44 -10.62 10.62 0.82
N GLY A 45 -9.58 9.82 0.64
CA GLY A 45 -8.21 10.18 1.00
C GLY A 45 -7.95 10.38 2.49
N ASN A 46 -8.70 9.73 3.39
CA ASN A 46 -8.57 9.95 4.83
C ASN A 46 -7.18 9.56 5.35
N LYS A 47 -6.62 8.44 4.88
CA LYS A 47 -5.29 7.98 5.32
C LYS A 47 -4.16 8.91 4.81
N LEU A 48 -4.34 9.58 3.66
CA LEU A 48 -3.36 10.57 3.17
C LEU A 48 -3.08 11.65 4.22
N LEU A 49 -4.09 12.09 4.96
CA LEU A 49 -3.97 13.14 5.97
C LEU A 49 -3.05 12.76 7.15
N LEU A 50 -2.74 11.47 7.31
CA LEU A 50 -1.88 10.96 8.38
C LEU A 50 -0.44 10.71 7.90
N THR A 51 -0.23 10.63 6.59
CA THR A 51 1.08 10.31 6.01
C THR A 51 2.12 11.41 6.26
N GLY A 52 3.37 11.01 6.49
CA GLY A 52 4.46 11.94 6.78
C GLY A 52 4.17 12.87 7.97
N ALA A 53 3.44 12.39 9.00
CA ALA A 53 2.95 13.19 10.13
C ALA A 53 2.09 14.40 9.69
N GLY A 54 1.18 14.19 8.74
CA GLY A 54 0.28 15.21 8.20
C GLY A 54 0.86 16.05 7.07
N ARG A 55 2.10 15.75 6.63
CA ARG A 55 2.83 16.51 5.60
C ARG A 55 2.78 15.85 4.22
N CYS A 56 2.37 14.59 4.11
CA CYS A 56 2.34 13.80 2.89
C CYS A 56 3.73 13.65 2.23
N ASN A 57 4.59 12.80 2.77
CA ASN A 57 5.79 12.36 2.07
C ASN A 57 5.39 11.48 0.89
N TYR A 58 5.23 12.06 -0.31
CA TYR A 58 4.54 11.40 -1.41
C TYR A 58 5.45 10.59 -2.34
N THR A 59 6.77 10.80 -2.29
CA THR A 59 7.78 9.97 -2.98
C THR A 59 9.16 10.15 -2.34
N ASN A 60 10.18 9.50 -2.93
CA ASN A 60 11.58 9.59 -2.53
C ASN A 60 12.45 9.69 -3.78
N THR A 61 13.59 10.37 -3.71
CA THR A 61 14.53 10.46 -4.84
C THR A 61 15.23 9.14 -5.14
N ASP A 62 15.26 8.21 -4.17
CA ASP A 62 15.85 6.88 -4.31
C ASP A 62 14.78 5.79 -4.34
N VAL A 63 13.83 5.91 -5.27
CA VAL A 63 12.80 4.88 -5.47
C VAL A 63 13.40 3.72 -6.26
N CYS A 64 13.73 2.63 -5.57
CA CYS A 64 14.27 1.42 -6.16
C CYS A 64 13.81 0.16 -5.42
N THR A 65 14.00 -1.01 -5.99
CA THR A 65 13.43 -2.29 -5.51
C THR A 65 13.85 -2.68 -4.10
N ARG A 66 15.06 -2.30 -3.65
CA ARG A 66 15.58 -2.64 -2.32
C ARG A 66 14.73 -2.12 -1.15
N HIS A 67 13.91 -1.10 -1.38
CA HIS A 67 13.04 -0.49 -0.38
C HIS A 67 11.65 -1.13 -0.29
N TYR A 68 11.42 -2.20 -1.03
CA TYR A 68 10.12 -2.88 -1.07
C TYR A 68 10.24 -4.33 -0.63
N HIS A 69 9.25 -4.78 0.12
CA HIS A 69 9.21 -6.08 0.76
C HIS A 69 7.84 -6.73 0.55
N SER A 70 7.76 -8.08 0.67
CA SER A 70 6.50 -8.81 0.70
C SER A 70 6.44 -9.75 1.90
N LEU A 71 5.22 -10.07 2.36
CA LEU A 71 5.03 -11.06 3.39
C LEU A 71 5.36 -12.45 2.88
N GLU A 72 5.07 -12.75 1.62
CA GLU A 72 5.38 -14.05 1.01
C GLU A 72 6.88 -14.35 1.08
N GLU A 73 7.75 -13.40 0.72
CA GLU A 73 9.21 -13.55 0.82
C GLU A 73 9.69 -13.60 2.28
N THR A 74 9.11 -12.76 3.13
CA THR A 74 9.43 -12.76 4.57
C THR A 74 9.13 -14.12 5.20
N LEU A 75 7.98 -14.73 4.92
CA LEU A 75 7.62 -16.05 5.43
C LEU A 75 8.55 -17.14 4.90
N ARG A 76 8.97 -17.04 3.63
CA ARG A 76 9.94 -17.95 3.02
C ARG A 76 11.30 -17.87 3.74
N LEU A 77 11.80 -16.66 3.98
CA LEU A 77 13.03 -16.41 4.73
C LEU A 77 13.00 -17.02 6.15
N LEU A 78 11.85 -16.98 6.82
CA LEU A 78 11.68 -17.51 8.17
C LEU A 78 11.55 -19.04 8.24
N THR A 79 11.10 -19.68 7.17
CA THR A 79 10.74 -21.12 7.17
C THR A 79 11.74 -22.01 6.42
N GLU A 80 12.37 -21.49 5.38
CA GLU A 80 13.26 -22.28 4.51
C GLU A 80 14.71 -22.26 4.98
N ALA A 81 15.34 -23.43 4.98
CA ALA A 81 16.71 -23.61 5.47
C ALA A 81 17.78 -23.22 4.45
N ASP A 82 17.51 -23.31 3.15
CA ASP A 82 18.41 -22.98 2.03
C ASP A 82 17.60 -22.55 0.81
N SER A 83 17.56 -21.26 0.53
CA SER A 83 17.00 -20.76 -0.72
C SER A 83 18.13 -20.35 -1.68
N GLN A 84 18.80 -21.33 -2.29
CA GLN A 84 19.74 -21.06 -3.40
C GLN A 84 19.01 -20.70 -4.71
N ASN A 85 17.70 -20.89 -4.81
CA ASN A 85 16.84 -20.42 -5.90
C ASN A 85 15.92 -19.31 -5.39
N GLN A 86 16.44 -18.10 -5.24
CA GLN A 86 15.59 -16.94 -5.02
C GLN A 86 14.85 -16.62 -6.31
N ASP A 87 13.55 -16.99 -6.36
CA ASP A 87 12.65 -16.41 -7.35
C ASP A 87 12.43 -14.94 -6.97
N ASN A 88 13.09 -14.03 -7.67
CA ASN A 88 13.00 -12.58 -7.46
C ASN A 88 11.66 -12.03 -7.97
N ALA A 89 10.54 -12.67 -7.63
CA ALA A 89 9.21 -12.29 -8.10
C ALA A 89 8.83 -10.87 -7.65
N LEU A 90 9.11 -10.53 -6.38
CA LEU A 90 8.92 -9.18 -5.87
C LEU A 90 9.76 -8.15 -6.63
N GLU A 91 11.06 -8.40 -6.78
CA GLU A 91 11.98 -7.48 -7.46
C GLU A 91 11.53 -7.24 -8.91
N ARG A 92 11.17 -8.31 -9.65
CA ARG A 92 10.64 -8.17 -11.03
C ARG A 92 9.35 -7.38 -11.07
N PHE A 93 8.42 -7.66 -10.14
CA PHE A 93 7.14 -6.96 -10.07
C PHE A 93 7.34 -5.47 -9.78
N VAL A 94 8.05 -5.15 -8.71
CA VAL A 94 8.33 -3.77 -8.30
C VAL A 94 9.13 -3.03 -9.37
N SER A 95 10.16 -3.66 -9.94
CA SER A 95 10.96 -3.06 -11.02
C SER A 95 10.11 -2.64 -12.23
N ALA A 96 9.15 -3.49 -12.64
CA ALA A 96 8.23 -3.16 -13.73
C ALA A 96 7.33 -1.96 -13.39
N VAL A 97 6.81 -1.92 -12.16
CA VAL A 97 5.97 -0.80 -11.67
C VAL A 97 6.75 0.51 -11.64
N LEU A 98 7.98 0.49 -11.08
CA LEU A 98 8.83 1.67 -10.96
C LEU A 98 9.36 2.16 -12.31
N ALA A 99 9.59 1.25 -13.26
CA ALA A 99 9.97 1.60 -14.63
C ALA A 99 8.82 2.30 -15.40
N ALA A 100 7.56 1.97 -15.08
CA ALA A 100 6.38 2.59 -15.68
C ALA A 100 6.01 3.95 -15.05
N PHE A 101 6.49 4.22 -13.84
CA PHE A 101 6.25 5.49 -13.13
C PHE A 101 7.39 5.76 -12.13
N SER A 102 8.36 6.53 -12.59
CA SER A 102 9.55 6.91 -11.84
C SER A 102 9.28 8.00 -10.78
N CYS A 103 10.30 8.31 -9.97
CA CYS A 103 10.23 9.46 -9.05
C CYS A 103 9.97 10.77 -9.79
N ASP A 104 10.65 10.99 -10.92
CA ASP A 104 10.48 12.22 -11.72
C ASP A 104 9.07 12.28 -12.31
N ASP A 105 8.52 11.17 -12.82
CA ASP A 105 7.14 11.10 -13.29
C ASP A 105 6.14 11.44 -12.17
N CYS A 106 6.41 10.97 -10.95
CA CYS A 106 5.60 11.27 -9.78
C CYS A 106 5.64 12.77 -9.47
N ILE A 107 6.83 13.36 -9.37
CA ILE A 107 7.02 14.79 -9.11
C ILE A 107 6.30 15.61 -10.18
N ASP A 108 6.45 15.26 -11.46
CA ASP A 108 5.81 15.98 -12.56
C ASP A 108 4.28 15.81 -12.58
N ALA A 109 3.78 14.65 -12.20
CA ALA A 109 2.34 14.44 -12.03
C ALA A 109 1.77 15.36 -10.94
N PHE A 110 2.46 15.46 -9.80
CA PHE A 110 2.03 16.34 -8.70
C PHE A 110 2.20 17.83 -9.04
N ARG A 111 3.24 18.24 -9.77
CA ARG A 111 3.35 19.60 -10.31
C ARG A 111 2.18 19.98 -11.20
N ARG A 112 1.72 19.08 -12.07
CA ARG A 112 0.51 19.33 -12.89
C ARG A 112 -0.76 19.51 -12.05
N LEU A 113 -0.78 18.98 -10.83
CA LEU A 113 -1.84 19.24 -9.84
C LEU A 113 -1.63 20.53 -9.03
N GLY A 114 -0.57 21.29 -9.30
CA GLY A 114 -0.22 22.50 -8.56
C GLY A 114 0.53 22.25 -7.24
N ILE A 115 1.07 21.03 -7.06
CA ILE A 115 1.84 20.65 -5.86
C ILE A 115 3.33 20.75 -6.17
N GLU A 116 3.96 21.81 -5.68
CA GLU A 116 5.41 22.00 -5.80
C GLU A 116 6.16 21.08 -4.82
N PRO A 117 7.25 20.40 -5.24
CA PRO A 117 8.02 19.52 -4.40
C PRO A 117 8.96 20.29 -3.46
N GLU A 118 9.16 19.75 -2.27
CA GLU A 118 10.27 20.07 -1.37
C GLU A 118 11.03 18.79 -1.03
N ILE A 119 12.33 18.73 -1.37
CA ILE A 119 13.18 17.57 -1.08
C ILE A 119 13.89 17.82 0.24
N ARG A 120 13.81 16.84 1.16
CA ARG A 120 14.46 16.88 2.47
C ARG A 120 15.37 15.69 2.65
N HIS A 121 16.57 15.94 3.15
CA HIS A 121 17.54 14.91 3.53
C HIS A 121 17.60 14.81 5.06
N TYR A 122 17.71 13.61 5.58
CA TYR A 122 17.84 13.34 6.99
C TYR A 122 19.22 12.78 7.31
N ARG A 123 19.69 12.99 8.54
CA ARG A 123 21.07 12.73 8.96
C ARG A 123 21.59 11.30 8.70
N PHE A 124 20.70 10.30 8.77
CA PHE A 124 21.05 8.89 8.60
C PHE A 124 20.52 8.28 7.32
N ASP A 125 19.98 9.10 6.44
CA ASP A 125 19.37 8.67 5.20
C ASP A 125 19.77 9.66 4.11
N GLU A 126 20.65 9.24 3.22
CA GLU A 126 21.12 10.05 2.10
C GLU A 126 20.05 10.26 1.04
N THR A 127 18.92 9.53 1.13
CA THR A 127 17.83 9.65 0.18
C THR A 127 17.05 10.96 0.38
N GLY A 128 16.39 11.41 -0.66
CA GLY A 128 15.61 12.65 -0.63
C GLY A 128 14.13 12.37 -0.43
N TYR A 129 13.62 12.64 0.76
CA TYR A 129 12.19 12.58 1.07
C TYR A 129 11.46 13.74 0.39
N VAL A 130 10.47 13.45 -0.46
CA VAL A 130 9.77 14.47 -1.24
C VAL A 130 8.41 14.77 -0.60
N TYR A 131 8.25 16.02 -0.19
CA TYR A 131 7.02 16.56 0.39
C TYR A 131 6.41 17.62 -0.52
N PRO A 132 5.12 17.98 -0.39
CA PRO A 132 4.61 19.23 -0.91
C PRO A 132 5.31 20.40 -0.19
N LYS A 133 5.58 21.48 -0.90
CA LYS A 133 6.32 22.65 -0.38
C LYS A 133 5.63 23.29 0.83
N ASP A 134 4.30 23.28 0.87
CA ASP A 134 3.49 23.75 2.00
C ASP A 134 3.43 22.75 3.17
N GLN A 135 3.95 21.53 2.97
CA GLN A 135 3.96 20.45 3.96
C GLN A 135 2.59 20.14 4.56
N ASP A 136 1.55 20.21 3.75
CA ASP A 136 0.18 19.95 4.14
C ASP A 136 -0.48 18.86 3.28
N ALA A 137 -0.75 17.72 3.88
CA ALA A 137 -1.45 16.60 3.24
C ALA A 137 -2.87 16.97 2.77
N ARG A 138 -3.48 18.01 3.37
CA ARG A 138 -4.81 18.49 2.96
C ARG A 138 -4.75 19.13 1.58
N GLY A 139 -3.69 19.88 1.27
CA GLY A 139 -3.47 20.44 -0.07
C GLY A 139 -3.37 19.35 -1.14
N VAL A 140 -2.59 18.32 -0.87
CA VAL A 140 -2.46 17.16 -1.77
C VAL A 140 -3.81 16.47 -2.01
N LYS A 141 -4.54 16.17 -0.94
CA LYS A 141 -5.88 15.57 -1.04
C LYS A 141 -6.83 16.45 -1.85
N ALA A 142 -6.86 17.74 -1.59
CA ALA A 142 -7.74 18.68 -2.28
C ALA A 142 -7.41 18.76 -3.77
N ALA A 143 -6.12 18.79 -4.14
CA ALA A 143 -5.68 18.85 -5.53
C ALA A 143 -6.08 17.58 -6.31
N LEU A 144 -5.92 16.40 -5.72
CA LEU A 144 -6.35 15.12 -6.33
C LEU A 144 -7.87 15.09 -6.54
N LEU A 145 -8.66 15.46 -5.55
CA LEU A 145 -10.12 15.50 -5.67
C LEU A 145 -10.59 16.49 -6.72
N LYS A 146 -10.05 17.71 -6.69
CA LYS A 146 -10.36 18.74 -7.67
C LYS A 146 -10.08 18.24 -9.09
N ARG A 147 -8.92 17.61 -9.32
CA ARG A 147 -8.58 17.08 -10.64
C ARG A 147 -9.54 15.98 -11.07
N ALA A 148 -9.89 15.06 -10.19
CA ALA A 148 -10.87 14.00 -10.47
C ALA A 148 -12.23 14.59 -10.84
N GLU A 149 -12.71 15.59 -10.11
CA GLU A 149 -13.99 16.28 -10.38
C GLU A 149 -13.95 17.02 -11.73
N GLU A 150 -12.87 17.74 -12.05
CA GLU A 150 -12.67 18.41 -13.35
C GLU A 150 -12.73 17.43 -14.53
N LEU A 151 -12.32 16.19 -14.32
CA LEU A 151 -12.37 15.12 -15.33
C LEU A 151 -13.72 14.38 -15.37
N GLY A 152 -14.69 14.79 -14.53
CA GLY A 152 -16.01 14.17 -14.50
C GLY A 152 -16.09 12.85 -13.73
N VAL A 153 -15.09 12.52 -12.90
CA VAL A 153 -15.13 11.35 -12.00
C VAL A 153 -16.28 11.51 -11.01
N ARG A 154 -17.13 10.50 -10.93
CA ARG A 154 -18.23 10.45 -9.98
C ARG A 154 -17.81 9.71 -8.71
N PHE A 155 -18.21 10.23 -7.56
CA PHE A 155 -17.96 9.61 -6.26
C PHE A 155 -19.27 9.21 -5.60
N CYS A 156 -19.33 7.99 -5.07
CA CYS A 156 -20.39 7.53 -4.19
C CYS A 156 -19.78 7.25 -2.82
N PHE A 157 -20.03 8.16 -1.87
CA PHE A 157 -19.57 8.03 -0.48
C PHE A 157 -20.56 7.24 0.37
N CYS A 158 -20.07 6.69 1.50
CA CYS A 158 -20.82 5.77 2.36
C CYS A 158 -21.34 4.53 1.60
N ALA A 159 -20.70 4.18 0.49
CA ALA A 159 -21.06 3.05 -0.34
C ALA A 159 -20.54 1.74 0.27
N LYS A 160 -21.45 0.84 0.63
CA LYS A 160 -21.12 -0.50 1.13
C LYS A 160 -21.24 -1.51 0.00
N LEU A 161 -20.11 -2.09 -0.39
CA LEU A 161 -20.08 -3.14 -1.41
C LEU A 161 -20.92 -4.34 -0.97
N ALA A 162 -21.71 -4.89 -1.90
CA ALA A 162 -22.56 -6.06 -1.67
C ALA A 162 -22.17 -7.23 -2.59
N LEU A 163 -21.70 -6.95 -3.80
CA LEU A 163 -21.28 -7.97 -4.76
C LEU A 163 -20.25 -7.41 -5.75
N VAL A 164 -19.25 -8.21 -6.06
CA VAL A 164 -18.40 -8.06 -7.26
C VAL A 164 -18.40 -9.40 -7.98
N ARG A 165 -18.92 -9.45 -9.19
CA ARG A 165 -19.07 -10.71 -9.93
C ARG A 165 -18.61 -10.58 -11.37
N PHE A 166 -17.80 -11.53 -11.81
CA PHE A 166 -17.44 -11.70 -13.21
C PHE A 166 -18.59 -12.41 -13.95
N MET A 167 -19.02 -11.83 -15.07
CA MET A 167 -20.11 -12.38 -15.90
C MET A 167 -19.51 -13.16 -17.08
N SER A 168 -19.52 -14.49 -16.99
CA SER A 168 -19.13 -15.37 -18.09
C SER A 168 -20.32 -15.55 -19.05
N GLY A 169 -20.07 -15.61 -20.36
CA GLY A 169 -21.12 -15.96 -21.34
C GLY A 169 -21.44 -14.89 -22.39
N GLY A 170 -20.48 -14.04 -22.76
CA GLY A 170 -20.65 -13.11 -23.90
C GLY A 170 -21.48 -11.86 -23.58
N ALA A 171 -21.63 -11.51 -22.29
CA ALA A 171 -22.25 -10.26 -21.89
C ALA A 171 -21.44 -9.07 -22.43
N GLU A 172 -22.13 -8.03 -22.89
CA GLU A 172 -21.51 -6.78 -23.38
C GLU A 172 -20.64 -6.12 -22.31
N LYS A 173 -21.01 -6.24 -21.03
CA LYS A 173 -20.25 -5.83 -19.84
C LYS A 173 -19.80 -7.04 -19.06
N ARG A 174 -18.53 -7.08 -18.67
CA ARG A 174 -17.92 -8.26 -18.05
C ARG A 174 -18.13 -8.34 -16.54
N TRP A 175 -18.41 -7.21 -15.86
CA TRP A 175 -18.50 -7.13 -14.42
C TRP A 175 -19.84 -6.61 -13.96
N GLU A 176 -20.37 -7.19 -12.90
CA GLU A 176 -21.51 -6.70 -12.13
C GLU A 176 -21.03 -6.29 -10.74
N VAL A 177 -21.30 -5.04 -10.35
CA VAL A 177 -21.02 -4.50 -9.01
C VAL A 177 -22.33 -4.11 -8.38
N GLN A 178 -22.60 -4.61 -7.16
CA GLN A 178 -23.75 -4.19 -6.36
C GLN A 178 -23.24 -3.54 -5.08
N TYR A 179 -23.90 -2.47 -4.68
CA TYR A 179 -23.57 -1.74 -3.46
C TYR A 179 -24.79 -1.07 -2.86
N HIS A 180 -24.71 -0.72 -1.58
CA HIS A 180 -25.72 0.06 -0.87
C HIS A 180 -25.14 1.43 -0.56
N ALA A 181 -25.93 2.49 -0.76
CA ALA A 181 -25.53 3.85 -0.45
C ALA A 181 -26.71 4.68 0.06
N PRO A 182 -26.46 5.78 0.80
CA PRO A 182 -27.50 6.70 1.24
C PRO A 182 -28.17 7.39 0.04
N GLU A 183 -29.51 7.43 0.05
CA GLU A 183 -30.32 8.18 -0.90
C GLU A 183 -31.56 8.72 -0.17
N ASN A 184 -31.75 10.05 -0.18
CA ASN A 184 -32.89 10.73 0.41
C ASN A 184 -33.21 10.29 1.87
N GLY A 185 -32.20 10.07 2.70
CA GLY A 185 -32.32 9.65 4.09
C GLY A 185 -32.53 8.14 4.31
N HIS A 186 -32.60 7.35 3.26
CA HIS A 186 -32.70 5.89 3.29
C HIS A 186 -31.44 5.23 2.71
N THR A 187 -31.28 3.93 2.87
CA THR A 187 -30.26 3.14 2.19
C THR A 187 -30.86 2.52 0.93
N ALA A 188 -30.35 2.89 -0.23
CA ALA A 188 -30.75 2.33 -1.51
C ALA A 188 -29.74 1.26 -1.98
N ALA A 189 -30.22 0.27 -2.74
CA ALA A 189 -29.42 -0.75 -3.38
C ALA A 189 -29.19 -0.37 -4.84
N TYR A 190 -27.93 -0.44 -5.28
CA TYR A 190 -27.53 -0.13 -6.64
C TYR A 190 -26.89 -1.34 -7.30
N LYS A 191 -27.12 -1.45 -8.60
CA LYS A 191 -26.50 -2.46 -9.46
C LYS A 191 -25.93 -1.76 -10.70
N VAL A 192 -24.65 -1.96 -10.96
CA VAL A 192 -23.95 -1.41 -12.12
C VAL A 192 -23.25 -2.52 -12.87
N ASN A 193 -23.46 -2.59 -14.19
CA ASN A 193 -22.68 -3.41 -15.08
C ASN A 193 -21.58 -2.55 -15.70
N CYS A 194 -20.33 -3.02 -15.63
CA CYS A 194 -19.17 -2.25 -16.06
C CYS A 194 -18.18 -3.10 -16.88
N ASP A 195 -17.27 -2.42 -17.56
CA ASP A 195 -16.23 -3.06 -18.37
C ASP A 195 -15.05 -3.53 -17.51
N ALA A 196 -14.73 -2.75 -16.47
CA ALA A 196 -13.63 -3.04 -15.56
C ALA A 196 -13.94 -2.65 -14.11
N VAL A 197 -13.27 -3.34 -13.19
CA VAL A 197 -13.26 -3.07 -11.76
C VAL A 197 -11.83 -2.88 -11.29
N ILE A 198 -11.54 -1.80 -10.56
CA ILE A 198 -10.23 -1.55 -9.94
C ILE A 198 -10.40 -1.68 -8.42
N LEU A 199 -9.73 -2.65 -7.80
CA LEU A 199 -9.69 -2.82 -6.36
C LEU A 199 -8.56 -1.96 -5.77
N ALA A 200 -8.94 -0.93 -5.01
CA ALA A 200 -8.04 0.07 -4.42
C ALA A 200 -8.35 0.32 -2.93
N ALA A 201 -8.90 -0.70 -2.23
CA ALA A 201 -9.41 -0.55 -0.86
C ALA A 201 -8.32 -0.47 0.22
N GLY A 202 -7.04 -0.65 -0.15
CA GLY A 202 -5.92 -0.58 0.79
C GLY A 202 -5.83 -1.81 1.70
N SER A 203 -5.22 -1.63 2.87
CA SER A 203 -4.93 -2.66 3.87
C SER A 203 -5.77 -2.50 5.15
N ASN A 204 -5.26 -3.03 6.28
CA ASN A 204 -5.85 -2.86 7.61
C ASN A 204 -5.18 -1.76 8.46
N ALA A 205 -4.17 -1.07 7.94
CA ALA A 205 -3.46 -0.03 8.70
C ALA A 205 -4.35 1.20 8.90
N TYR A 206 -4.44 1.69 10.14
CA TYR A 206 -5.31 2.79 10.57
C TYR A 206 -6.79 2.57 10.21
N PRO A 207 -7.49 1.59 10.83
CA PRO A 207 -8.88 1.22 10.48
C PRO A 207 -9.85 2.38 10.53
N VAL A 208 -9.64 3.36 11.41
CA VAL A 208 -10.47 4.58 11.52
C VAL A 208 -10.49 5.43 10.24
N THR A 209 -9.56 5.20 9.31
CA THR A 209 -9.50 5.89 8.03
C THR A 209 -10.24 5.16 6.90
N GLY A 210 -10.81 3.99 7.20
CA GLY A 210 -11.51 3.17 6.22
C GLY A 210 -10.74 1.92 5.76
N SER A 211 -9.60 1.61 6.36
CA SER A 211 -8.80 0.41 6.04
C SER A 211 -9.21 -0.73 6.99
N ASP A 212 -10.31 -1.48 6.67
CA ASP A 212 -11.04 -2.28 7.65
C ASP A 212 -11.31 -3.74 7.26
N SER A 213 -10.64 -4.29 6.28
CA SER A 213 -10.86 -5.67 5.79
C SER A 213 -12.25 -5.95 5.16
N SER A 214 -13.11 -4.97 4.99
CA SER A 214 -14.46 -5.16 4.44
C SER A 214 -14.47 -5.77 3.03
N LEU A 215 -13.36 -5.68 2.31
CA LEU A 215 -13.20 -6.28 0.97
C LEU A 215 -12.87 -7.78 1.01
N TYR A 216 -12.39 -8.37 2.12
CA TYR A 216 -11.90 -9.75 2.16
C TYR A 216 -12.90 -10.83 1.70
N PRO A 217 -14.18 -10.79 2.07
CA PRO A 217 -15.14 -11.77 1.57
C PRO A 217 -15.17 -11.83 0.03
N PHE A 218 -15.12 -10.65 -0.61
CA PHE A 218 -15.14 -10.54 -2.07
C PHE A 218 -13.87 -11.07 -2.72
N LEU A 219 -12.68 -10.86 -2.11
CA LEU A 219 -11.42 -11.42 -2.61
C LEU A 219 -11.46 -12.95 -2.59
N LYS A 220 -12.03 -13.53 -1.54
CA LYS A 220 -12.23 -14.98 -1.41
C LYS A 220 -13.21 -15.50 -2.46
N ASP A 221 -14.33 -14.81 -2.67
CA ASP A 221 -15.34 -15.20 -3.66
C ASP A 221 -14.80 -15.11 -5.10
N LEU A 222 -13.90 -14.18 -5.36
CA LEU A 222 -13.15 -14.05 -6.62
C LEU A 222 -12.04 -15.11 -6.76
N GLY A 223 -11.76 -15.88 -5.70
CA GLY A 223 -10.74 -16.93 -5.68
C GLY A 223 -9.31 -16.39 -5.72
N LEU A 224 -9.07 -15.15 -5.30
CA LEU A 224 -7.73 -14.55 -5.30
C LEU A 224 -6.90 -15.12 -4.15
N LYS A 225 -5.64 -15.47 -4.44
CA LYS A 225 -4.67 -15.87 -3.42
C LYS A 225 -4.30 -14.63 -2.59
N PHE A 226 -4.48 -14.73 -1.28
CA PHE A 226 -4.34 -13.62 -0.35
C PHE A 226 -3.56 -14.02 0.91
N HIS A 227 -2.56 -13.23 1.27
CA HIS A 227 -1.84 -13.34 2.53
C HIS A 227 -2.47 -12.40 3.57
N SER A 228 -2.95 -12.96 4.69
CA SER A 228 -3.56 -12.14 5.76
C SER A 228 -2.62 -11.05 6.21
N PHE A 229 -3.11 -9.84 6.31
CA PHE A 229 -2.32 -8.68 6.73
C PHE A 229 -1.71 -8.84 8.12
N LEU A 230 -0.53 -8.28 8.26
CA LEU A 230 0.20 -8.11 9.51
C LEU A 230 0.59 -6.63 9.65
N PRO A 231 0.60 -6.08 10.88
CA PRO A 231 1.07 -4.72 11.12
C PRO A 231 2.53 -4.56 10.68
N ALA A 232 2.82 -3.48 9.96
CA ALA A 232 4.16 -3.09 9.54
C ALA A 232 4.39 -1.59 9.76
N LEU A 233 5.64 -1.18 9.78
CA LEU A 233 6.09 0.17 10.13
C LEU A 233 5.45 0.64 11.46
N CYS A 234 5.67 -0.14 12.51
CA CYS A 234 5.08 0.10 13.82
C CYS A 234 6.06 -0.22 14.96
N ALA A 235 5.69 0.17 16.18
CA ALA A 235 6.51 -0.07 17.38
C ALA A 235 6.55 -1.55 17.77
N LEU A 236 7.66 -1.97 18.40
CA LEU A 236 7.87 -3.29 19.00
C LEU A 236 7.74 -3.18 20.51
N TYR A 237 7.02 -4.12 21.12
CA TYR A 237 6.72 -4.10 22.55
C TYR A 237 7.52 -5.15 23.32
N SER A 238 8.10 -4.69 24.46
CA SER A 238 8.78 -5.51 25.45
C SER A 238 8.17 -5.32 26.84
N LYS A 239 8.31 -6.33 27.69
CA LYS A 239 7.93 -6.27 29.11
C LYS A 239 9.09 -5.86 30.00
N ASP A 240 10.26 -5.58 29.44
CA ASP A 240 11.47 -5.24 30.17
C ASP A 240 11.30 -3.91 30.92
N GLU A 241 11.54 -3.93 32.19
CA GLU A 241 11.39 -2.76 33.07
C GLU A 241 12.37 -1.63 32.74
N LEU A 242 13.50 -1.94 32.10
CA LEU A 242 14.47 -0.94 31.65
C LEU A 242 13.86 0.12 30.71
N LEU A 243 12.82 -0.24 29.95
CA LEU A 243 12.10 0.74 29.10
C LEU A 243 11.44 1.86 29.90
N ARG A 244 11.03 1.60 31.15
CA ARG A 244 10.45 2.64 32.02
C ARG A 244 11.48 3.67 32.45
N GLU A 245 12.71 3.22 32.71
CA GLU A 245 13.82 4.10 33.09
C GLU A 245 14.26 4.99 31.93
N TRP A 246 14.14 4.47 30.73
CA TRP A 246 14.54 5.15 29.48
C TRP A 246 13.37 5.80 28.72
N LYS A 247 12.19 5.87 29.32
CA LYS A 247 10.99 6.46 28.71
C LYS A 247 11.24 7.90 28.22
N GLY A 248 10.89 8.13 26.95
CA GLY A 248 10.99 9.45 26.30
C GLY A 248 12.35 9.75 25.70
N VAL A 249 13.33 8.86 25.86
CA VAL A 249 14.64 9.03 25.24
C VAL A 249 14.53 8.85 23.73
N ARG A 250 15.14 9.76 22.99
CA ARG A 250 15.42 9.66 21.57
C ARG A 250 16.93 9.77 21.38
N ALA A 251 17.51 8.82 20.72
CA ALA A 251 18.94 8.79 20.47
C ALA A 251 19.29 8.01 19.22
N ASP A 252 20.41 8.36 18.63
CA ASP A 252 20.97 7.66 17.49
C ASP A 252 21.58 6.34 17.90
N GLY A 253 21.40 5.31 17.08
CA GLY A 253 21.94 3.99 17.38
C GLY A 253 21.60 2.96 16.33
N THR A 254 21.99 1.73 16.61
CA THR A 254 21.69 0.55 15.78
C THR A 254 20.77 -0.39 16.55
N VAL A 255 19.77 -0.93 15.87
CA VAL A 255 18.95 -2.02 16.38
C VAL A 255 19.14 -3.25 15.54
N THR A 256 19.23 -4.41 16.17
CA THR A 256 19.34 -5.70 15.49
C THR A 256 18.22 -6.61 15.96
N LEU A 257 17.30 -6.94 15.05
CA LEU A 257 16.27 -7.95 15.26
C LEU A 257 16.90 -9.33 15.12
N VAL A 258 16.81 -10.14 16.17
CA VAL A 258 17.32 -11.52 16.21
C VAL A 258 16.15 -12.47 16.32
N ILE A 259 16.02 -13.39 15.36
CA ILE A 259 14.93 -14.36 15.26
C ILE A 259 15.51 -15.76 15.37
N GLY A 260 14.98 -16.58 16.27
CA GLY A 260 15.28 -18.01 16.34
C GLY A 260 14.44 -18.75 15.29
N THR A 261 15.09 -19.37 14.29
CA THR A 261 14.36 -20.13 13.26
C THR A 261 14.06 -21.56 13.75
N LYS A 262 13.07 -22.21 13.13
CA LYS A 262 12.72 -23.63 13.43
C LYS A 262 13.87 -24.59 13.17
N ALA A 263 14.80 -24.24 12.30
CA ALA A 263 16.00 -25.03 12.01
C ALA A 263 17.14 -24.83 13.03
N GLY A 264 16.89 -24.11 14.14
CA GLY A 264 17.89 -23.83 15.16
C GLY A 264 18.92 -22.77 14.76
N ARG A 265 18.75 -22.10 13.63
CA ARG A 265 19.59 -20.98 13.18
C ARG A 265 19.06 -19.66 13.73
N LYS A 266 19.91 -18.65 13.73
CA LYS A 266 19.52 -17.27 14.06
C LYS A 266 19.56 -16.44 12.81
N LEU A 267 18.47 -15.76 12.52
CA LEU A 267 18.41 -14.68 11.54
C LEU A 267 18.63 -13.35 12.27
N SER A 268 19.50 -12.50 11.73
CA SER A 268 19.78 -11.17 12.29
C SER A 268 19.63 -10.11 11.22
N LEU A 269 18.81 -9.10 11.48
CA LEU A 269 18.57 -7.96 10.59
C LEU A 269 18.85 -6.68 11.37
N SER A 270 19.62 -5.75 10.82
CA SER A 270 20.06 -4.54 11.53
C SER A 270 19.66 -3.29 10.76
N GLU A 271 19.23 -2.28 11.51
CA GLU A 271 18.90 -0.95 11.04
C GLU A 271 19.51 0.12 11.95
N SER A 272 19.86 1.28 11.39
CA SER A 272 20.47 2.38 12.13
C SER A 272 19.71 3.69 11.91
N GLY A 273 19.69 4.53 12.96
CA GLY A 273 19.01 5.83 12.93
C GLY A 273 18.54 6.27 14.29
N GLU A 274 17.59 7.22 14.34
CA GLU A 274 17.00 7.69 15.60
C GLU A 274 16.03 6.63 16.16
N ILE A 275 16.35 6.12 17.34
CA ILE A 275 15.55 5.17 18.11
C ILE A 275 14.79 5.94 19.18
N GLN A 276 13.52 5.62 19.36
CA GLN A 276 12.67 6.18 20.41
C GLN A 276 12.29 5.10 21.41
N LEU A 277 12.62 5.33 22.69
CA LEU A 277 12.26 4.46 23.79
C LEU A 277 11.00 5.00 24.48
N ASN A 278 9.98 4.16 24.60
CA ASN A 278 8.74 4.46 25.29
C ASN A 278 8.60 3.51 26.49
N GLU A 279 7.62 3.74 27.35
CA GLU A 279 7.42 2.99 28.59
C GLU A 279 7.35 1.46 28.42
N HIS A 280 6.84 0.98 27.29
CA HIS A 280 6.65 -0.44 27.01
C HIS A 280 7.03 -0.83 25.57
N SER A 281 7.63 0.07 24.82
CA SER A 281 7.92 -0.17 23.40
C SER A 281 9.14 0.59 22.91
N LEU A 282 9.74 0.03 21.87
CA LEU A 282 10.76 0.69 21.06
C LEU A 282 10.12 1.12 19.74
N SER A 283 10.52 2.27 19.22
CA SER A 283 10.04 2.87 17.99
C SER A 283 11.16 3.67 17.32
N GLY A 284 10.84 4.49 16.36
CA GLY A 284 11.79 5.16 15.46
C GLY A 284 11.93 4.40 14.16
N ILE A 285 12.43 5.06 13.12
CA ILE A 285 12.52 4.47 11.77
C ILE A 285 13.21 3.10 11.77
N PRO A 286 14.38 2.91 12.42
CA PRO A 286 15.07 1.62 12.43
C PRO A 286 14.24 0.47 13.01
N VAL A 287 13.54 0.74 14.10
CA VAL A 287 12.66 -0.27 14.74
C VAL A 287 11.45 -0.57 13.87
N MET A 288 10.86 0.47 13.29
CA MET A 288 9.66 0.32 12.46
C MET A 288 9.93 -0.47 11.18
N GLN A 289 11.07 -0.28 10.53
CA GLN A 289 11.46 -1.04 9.33
C GLN A 289 11.57 -2.55 9.62
N LEU A 290 12.05 -2.94 10.79
CA LEU A 290 12.14 -4.34 11.21
C LEU A 290 10.79 -4.96 11.63
N SER A 291 9.75 -4.15 11.81
CA SER A 291 8.49 -4.59 12.44
C SER A 291 7.66 -5.56 11.59
N ALA A 292 7.75 -5.50 10.25
CA ALA A 292 7.06 -6.43 9.36
C ALA A 292 7.59 -7.86 9.57
N VAL A 293 8.90 -8.02 9.61
CA VAL A 293 9.58 -9.30 9.86
C VAL A 293 9.29 -9.79 11.28
N ALA A 294 9.31 -8.88 12.28
CA ALA A 294 8.93 -9.21 13.65
C ALA A 294 7.48 -9.71 13.76
N SER A 295 6.54 -9.05 13.06
CA SER A 295 5.12 -9.48 12.99
C SER A 295 4.97 -10.87 12.41
N ALA A 296 5.69 -11.16 11.31
CA ALA A 296 5.67 -12.48 10.67
C ALA A 296 6.27 -13.57 11.56
N ALA A 297 7.39 -13.29 12.23
CA ALA A 297 8.03 -14.22 13.14
C ALA A 297 7.14 -14.54 14.33
N LEU A 298 6.52 -13.53 14.96
CA LEU A 298 5.57 -13.72 16.06
C LEU A 298 4.36 -14.55 15.65
N LYS A 299 3.80 -14.27 14.45
CA LYS A 299 2.67 -15.06 13.92
C LYS A 299 3.01 -16.52 13.70
N THR A 300 4.26 -16.83 13.35
CA THR A 300 4.74 -18.20 13.17
C THR A 300 5.21 -18.86 14.48
N GLY A 301 5.12 -18.15 15.62
CA GLY A 301 5.52 -18.63 16.95
C GLY A 301 7.03 -18.68 17.17
N LEU A 302 7.79 -17.95 16.37
CA LEU A 302 9.25 -17.86 16.52
C LEU A 302 9.62 -16.87 17.63
N PRO A 303 10.61 -17.19 18.49
CA PRO A 303 11.12 -16.27 19.49
C PRO A 303 11.90 -15.15 18.80
N ILE A 304 11.67 -13.91 19.24
CA ILE A 304 12.34 -12.74 18.72
C ILE A 304 12.87 -11.85 19.84
N SER A 305 14.03 -11.27 19.61
CA SER A 305 14.61 -10.24 20.47
C SER A 305 15.16 -9.09 19.64
N LEU A 306 15.20 -7.90 20.24
CA LEU A 306 15.78 -6.71 19.65
C LEU A 306 16.99 -6.29 20.48
N LYS A 307 18.18 -6.43 19.90
CA LYS A 307 19.40 -5.88 20.48
C LYS A 307 19.48 -4.39 20.12
N THR A 308 19.75 -3.56 21.12
CA THR A 308 19.99 -2.13 20.94
C THR A 308 21.46 -1.81 21.20
N ASP A 309 21.99 -0.90 20.41
CA ASP A 309 23.33 -0.34 20.51
C ASP A 309 23.21 1.17 20.33
N ILE A 310 22.96 1.87 21.45
CA ILE A 310 22.65 3.30 21.47
C ILE A 310 23.79 4.02 22.19
N GLU A 311 24.42 4.96 21.51
CA GLU A 311 25.41 5.83 22.11
C GLU A 311 24.78 7.14 22.60
N MET A 312 25.22 7.63 23.77
CA MET A 312 24.75 8.88 24.33
C MET A 312 25.92 9.79 24.69
N LYS A 313 25.78 11.09 24.42
CA LYS A 313 26.87 12.07 24.63
C LYS A 313 27.24 12.26 26.13
N ASP A 314 26.24 12.23 27.01
CA ASP A 314 26.37 12.63 28.41
C ASP A 314 26.00 11.54 29.43
N LYS A 315 25.76 10.30 28.96
CA LYS A 315 25.37 9.15 29.80
C LYS A 315 26.00 7.87 29.21
N PRO A 316 26.10 6.79 30.01
CA PRO A 316 26.42 5.48 29.48
C PRO A 316 25.44 5.12 28.35
N GLY A 317 25.95 4.58 27.26
CA GLY A 317 25.13 4.08 26.18
C GLY A 317 24.19 2.94 26.60
N LEU A 318 23.17 2.66 25.82
CA LEU A 318 22.28 1.54 26.08
C LEU A 318 22.63 0.36 25.16
N HIS A 319 23.29 -0.63 25.73
CA HIS A 319 23.62 -1.91 25.07
C HIS A 319 22.80 -3.00 25.77
N HIS A 320 21.61 -3.32 25.20
CA HIS A 320 20.66 -4.22 25.83
C HIS A 320 19.94 -5.10 24.81
N VAL A 321 19.38 -6.21 25.26
CA VAL A 321 18.60 -7.14 24.44
C VAL A 321 17.19 -7.23 25.02
N PHE A 322 16.24 -6.67 24.30
CA PHE A 322 14.83 -6.70 24.66
C PHE A 322 14.14 -7.92 24.05
N GLU A 323 13.49 -8.75 24.86
CA GLU A 323 12.57 -9.77 24.33
C GLU A 323 11.31 -9.09 23.80
N ILE A 324 10.96 -9.35 22.57
CA ILE A 324 9.80 -8.77 21.90
C ILE A 324 8.65 -9.79 21.94
N HIS A 325 7.52 -9.40 22.49
CA HIS A 325 6.36 -10.26 22.65
C HIS A 325 5.18 -9.89 21.75
N ARG A 326 5.13 -8.67 21.22
CA ARG A 326 4.16 -8.23 20.21
C ARG A 326 4.64 -7.01 19.45
N THR A 327 4.05 -6.77 18.30
CA THR A 327 4.11 -5.49 17.60
C THR A 327 2.92 -4.61 18.00
N ALA A 328 2.92 -3.33 17.61
CA ALA A 328 1.71 -2.52 17.71
C ALA A 328 0.60 -3.11 16.80
N GLY A 329 -0.64 -2.86 17.17
CA GLY A 329 -1.79 -3.27 16.35
C GLY A 329 -1.97 -2.43 15.10
N PHE A 330 -2.93 -2.80 14.29
CA PHE A 330 -3.28 -2.08 13.05
C PHE A 330 -3.65 -0.60 13.28
N ASP A 331 -4.17 -0.27 14.46
CA ASP A 331 -4.48 1.11 14.88
C ASP A 331 -3.26 2.03 14.98
N ARG A 332 -2.06 1.45 15.02
CA ARG A 332 -0.78 2.16 15.14
C ARG A 332 0.20 1.84 14.00
N ALA A 333 -0.14 0.91 13.13
CA ALA A 333 0.69 0.53 11.98
C ALA A 333 0.56 1.56 10.86
N GLN A 334 1.67 1.99 10.27
CA GLN A 334 1.65 2.93 9.15
C GLN A 334 1.27 2.24 7.84
N CYS A 335 1.62 0.96 7.70
CA CYS A 335 1.23 0.09 6.58
C CYS A 335 1.07 -1.36 7.07
N CYS A 336 0.77 -2.26 6.13
CA CYS A 336 0.69 -3.69 6.39
C CYS A 336 1.64 -4.46 5.48
N ALA A 337 2.17 -5.58 6.00
CA ALA A 337 2.70 -6.67 5.20
C ALA A 337 1.58 -7.65 4.89
N GLY A 338 1.58 -8.27 3.71
CA GLY A 338 0.51 -9.12 3.22
C GLY A 338 -0.39 -8.44 2.19
N GLY A 339 -1.36 -9.15 1.69
CA GLY A 339 -2.23 -8.70 0.61
C GLY A 339 -2.41 -9.76 -0.48
N ILE A 340 -2.92 -9.36 -1.63
CA ILE A 340 -3.06 -10.22 -2.80
C ILE A 340 -1.67 -10.62 -3.29
N SER A 341 -1.44 -11.94 -3.47
CA SER A 341 -0.17 -12.47 -3.98
C SER A 341 0.16 -11.86 -5.35
N LEU A 342 1.41 -11.45 -5.53
CA LEU A 342 1.89 -10.87 -6.78
C LEU A 342 1.77 -11.81 -7.98
N SER A 343 1.71 -13.12 -7.73
CA SER A 343 1.48 -14.14 -8.77
C SER A 343 0.12 -14.01 -9.46
N GLU A 344 -0.88 -13.38 -8.81
CA GLU A 344 -2.22 -13.17 -9.36
C GLU A 344 -2.28 -12.00 -10.36
N ILE A 345 -1.31 -11.07 -10.33
CA ILE A 345 -1.38 -9.78 -11.00
C ILE A 345 -0.26 -9.64 -12.04
N ASP A 346 -0.57 -9.03 -13.16
CA ASP A 346 0.43 -8.62 -14.13
C ASP A 346 0.95 -7.21 -13.78
N PRO A 347 2.27 -7.03 -13.53
CA PRO A 347 2.81 -5.71 -13.19
C PRO A 347 2.79 -4.71 -14.36
N ALA A 348 2.62 -5.17 -15.60
CA ALA A 348 2.62 -4.31 -16.77
C ALA A 348 1.33 -3.46 -16.86
N ASP A 349 0.20 -3.99 -16.36
CA ASP A 349 -1.11 -3.36 -16.45
C ASP A 349 -1.91 -3.39 -15.15
N MET A 350 -1.40 -4.04 -14.09
CA MET A 350 -2.10 -4.28 -12.82
C MET A 350 -3.34 -5.17 -12.94
N GLN A 351 -3.54 -5.85 -14.05
CA GLN A 351 -4.69 -6.72 -14.27
C GLN A 351 -4.52 -8.08 -13.59
N CYS A 352 -5.60 -8.62 -13.05
CA CYS A 352 -5.64 -9.99 -12.58
C CYS A 352 -5.49 -10.97 -13.77
N ARG A 353 -4.50 -11.86 -13.69
CA ARG A 353 -4.17 -12.81 -14.77
C ARG A 353 -5.32 -13.74 -15.13
N ARG A 354 -6.18 -14.07 -14.16
CA ARG A 354 -7.30 -15.02 -14.33
C ARG A 354 -8.65 -14.37 -14.56
N LEU A 355 -8.79 -13.09 -14.25
CA LEU A 355 -10.05 -12.35 -14.27
C LEU A 355 -9.91 -11.08 -15.13
N PRO A 356 -10.12 -11.17 -16.46
CA PRO A 356 -9.98 -10.03 -17.35
C PRO A 356 -10.89 -8.86 -16.96
N GLY A 357 -10.35 -7.64 -16.96
CA GLY A 357 -11.05 -6.44 -16.53
C GLY A 357 -11.09 -6.24 -15.01
N LEU A 358 -10.43 -7.11 -14.22
CA LEU A 358 -10.19 -6.88 -12.80
C LEU A 358 -8.75 -6.37 -12.62
N TYR A 359 -8.60 -5.23 -11.97
CA TYR A 359 -7.32 -4.61 -11.67
C TYR A 359 -7.16 -4.46 -10.16
N VAL A 360 -5.92 -4.52 -9.68
CA VAL A 360 -5.61 -4.37 -8.25
C VAL A 360 -4.47 -3.38 -8.09
N CYS A 361 -4.59 -2.42 -7.16
CA CYS A 361 -3.56 -1.44 -6.96
C CYS A 361 -3.37 -1.02 -5.49
N GLY A 362 -2.17 -0.49 -5.21
CA GLY A 362 -1.80 0.03 -3.91
C GLY A 362 -1.58 -1.05 -2.85
N GLU A 363 -1.81 -0.68 -1.61
CA GLU A 363 -1.53 -1.48 -0.41
C GLU A 363 -2.41 -2.75 -0.24
N LEU A 364 -3.29 -3.02 -1.19
CA LEU A 364 -4.03 -4.27 -1.28
C LEU A 364 -3.17 -5.42 -1.82
N LEU A 365 -2.08 -5.10 -2.53
CA LEU A 365 -1.06 -6.05 -3.00
C LEU A 365 -0.10 -6.43 -1.86
N ASP A 366 0.45 -7.63 -1.91
CA ASP A 366 1.52 -8.06 -0.98
C ASP A 366 2.85 -7.35 -1.28
N VAL A 367 2.83 -6.01 -1.17
CA VAL A 367 3.98 -5.13 -1.27
C VAL A 367 3.88 -4.04 -0.22
N HIS A 368 4.92 -3.86 0.57
CA HIS A 368 5.08 -2.73 1.46
C HIS A 368 6.49 -2.14 1.33
N GLY A 369 6.59 -0.84 1.45
CA GLY A 369 7.85 -0.11 1.37
C GLY A 369 8.37 0.29 2.75
N ASP A 370 9.65 0.64 2.80
CA ASP A 370 10.30 1.27 3.95
C ASP A 370 9.62 2.60 4.36
N CYS A 371 10.05 3.16 5.49
CA CYS A 371 9.74 4.55 5.82
C CYS A 371 10.42 5.47 4.80
N GLY A 372 9.72 6.46 4.24
CA GLY A 372 10.38 7.41 3.35
C GLY A 372 9.63 7.78 2.06
N GLY A 373 8.32 7.56 1.97
CA GLY A 373 7.51 7.91 0.80
C GLY A 373 7.30 6.76 -0.18
N TYR A 374 7.95 5.63 0.02
CA TYR A 374 7.90 4.46 -0.88
C TYR A 374 6.50 3.87 -1.01
N ASN A 375 5.75 3.72 0.10
CA ASN A 375 4.38 3.19 0.08
C ASN A 375 3.42 4.08 -0.72
N LEU A 376 3.52 5.40 -0.60
CA LEU A 376 2.72 6.32 -1.40
C LEU A 376 3.14 6.31 -2.86
N HIS A 377 4.46 6.31 -3.15
CA HIS A 377 4.95 6.21 -4.52
C HIS A 377 4.38 4.96 -5.23
N PHE A 378 4.49 3.79 -4.60
CA PHE A 378 3.93 2.55 -5.12
C PHE A 378 2.43 2.62 -5.36
N ALA A 379 1.69 3.25 -4.43
CA ALA A 379 0.24 3.45 -4.58
C ALA A 379 -0.10 4.35 -5.79
N TRP A 380 0.67 5.42 -6.02
CA TRP A 380 0.50 6.29 -7.19
C TRP A 380 0.82 5.54 -8.49
N ALA A 381 1.95 4.83 -8.53
CA ALA A 381 2.40 4.08 -9.69
C ALA A 381 1.36 3.02 -10.09
N CYS A 382 0.99 2.13 -9.16
CA CYS A 382 -0.01 1.09 -9.41
C CYS A 382 -1.36 1.68 -9.83
N GLY A 383 -1.82 2.74 -9.15
CA GLY A 383 -3.08 3.40 -9.49
C GLY A 383 -3.08 3.96 -10.90
N ARG A 384 -2.01 4.66 -11.27
CA ARG A 384 -1.84 5.21 -12.62
C ARG A 384 -1.84 4.12 -13.69
N ILE A 385 -1.06 3.05 -13.48
CA ILE A 385 -0.98 1.93 -14.43
C ILE A 385 -2.35 1.26 -14.57
N ALA A 386 -3.02 0.92 -13.47
CA ALA A 386 -4.33 0.28 -13.49
C ALA A 386 -5.39 1.13 -14.18
N GLY A 387 -5.42 2.45 -13.89
CA GLY A 387 -6.37 3.37 -14.50
C GLY A 387 -6.19 3.49 -16.00
N LEU A 388 -4.94 3.67 -16.45
CA LEU A 388 -4.58 3.73 -17.86
C LEU A 388 -4.95 2.44 -18.60
N ALA A 389 -4.59 1.28 -18.02
CA ALA A 389 -4.85 -0.02 -18.62
C ALA A 389 -6.36 -0.31 -18.72
N ALA A 390 -7.11 -0.02 -17.65
CA ALA A 390 -8.56 -0.21 -17.64
C ALA A 390 -9.29 0.65 -18.71
N ALA A 391 -8.83 1.89 -18.91
CA ALA A 391 -9.42 2.78 -19.94
C ALA A 391 -9.11 2.37 -21.37
N ASN A 392 -7.94 1.74 -21.59
CA ASN A 392 -7.49 1.29 -22.92
C ASN A 392 -7.83 -0.17 -23.23
N ASN A 393 -8.52 -0.87 -22.33
CA ASN A 393 -8.89 -2.27 -22.53
C ASN A 393 -9.95 -2.40 -23.63
N ASP A 394 -9.51 -2.37 -24.89
CA ASP A 394 -10.37 -2.59 -26.04
C ASP A 394 -10.85 -4.06 -26.03
N ASN A 395 -12.10 -4.26 -25.66
CA ASN A 395 -12.79 -5.54 -25.58
C ASN A 395 -13.01 -6.23 -26.95
N THR A 396 -12.25 -5.86 -28.00
CA THR A 396 -12.28 -6.56 -29.27
C THR A 396 -11.45 -7.84 -29.16
N GLY A 397 -12.14 -8.95 -28.94
CA GLY A 397 -11.55 -10.26 -28.77
C GLY A 397 -10.54 -10.63 -29.86
N SER A 398 -9.30 -10.79 -29.41
CA SER A 398 -8.31 -11.61 -30.10
C SER A 398 -7.57 -12.42 -29.02
N THR A 399 -8.26 -13.43 -28.51
CA THR A 399 -7.57 -14.51 -27.79
C THR A 399 -7.28 -15.58 -28.84
N THR A 400 -6.16 -15.47 -29.52
CA THR A 400 -5.53 -16.64 -30.14
C THR A 400 -4.89 -17.44 -29.02
N LEU A 401 -5.66 -18.38 -28.50
CA LEU A 401 -5.12 -19.54 -27.79
C LEU A 401 -4.36 -20.39 -28.82
N THR A 402 -3.04 -20.40 -28.77
CA THR A 402 -2.19 -21.45 -29.34
C THR A 402 -1.52 -22.20 -28.22
#